data_15613cb6174eaaf6e4dc2f49ea439436
#
_entry.id   15613cb6174eaaf6e4dc2f49ea439436
#
_cell.length_a   1.000
_cell.length_b   1.000
_cell.length_c   1.000
_cell.angle_alpha   90.00
_cell.angle_beta   90.00
_cell.angle_gamma   90.00
#
_symmetry.space_group_name_H-M   'P 1'
#
loop_
_entity.id
_entity.type
_entity.pdbx_description
1 polymer ?
#
loop_
_entity_poly.entity_id
_entity_poly.type
_entity_poly.pdbx_seq_one_letter_code
_entity_poly.pdbx_strand_id
1 'polypeptide(L)'
;MMQIDMDRIYKNMPLEKIPWNSENPPEALVELVESGRVKPCKTIDLGCGAGNYAVYLAGTGFEVIGIDSSPTAIAIAQKNANKKGVKATFLVADVLGDLDEVTETFDFAFEWELLHHIFPEKRKKYVENARRILNSGGKYFSVCFNEKDPQFGGSGKYRKTSLGTILYFSSEDELRDLFEPYFFIEELRVIPIRSKFASHLVNYVFMERK
;
A
#
# COMPACT_ATOMS: atom_id res chain seq x y z
N MET A 1 2.59 -22.75 0.57
CA MET A 1 2.38 -22.32 -0.84
C MET A 1 3.43 -21.29 -1.15
N MET A 2 4.24 -21.47 -2.21
CA MET A 2 5.35 -20.57 -2.51
C MET A 2 4.80 -19.29 -3.12
N GLN A 3 5.00 -18.15 -2.47
CA GLN A 3 4.65 -16.83 -2.98
C GLN A 3 5.66 -16.46 -4.08
N ILE A 4 5.19 -15.86 -5.17
CA ILE A 4 6.09 -15.43 -6.25
C ILE A 4 6.95 -14.26 -5.73
N ASP A 5 8.22 -14.31 -6.04
CA ASP A 5 9.15 -13.21 -5.80
C ASP A 5 8.75 -11.98 -6.64
N MET A 6 8.26 -10.94 -5.97
CA MET A 6 7.80 -9.71 -6.62
C MET A 6 8.94 -8.98 -7.35
N ASP A 7 10.17 -9.08 -6.85
CA ASP A 7 11.33 -8.50 -7.52
C ASP A 7 11.57 -9.10 -8.91
N ARG A 8 11.24 -10.38 -9.08
CA ARG A 8 11.31 -11.05 -10.38
C ARG A 8 10.30 -10.45 -11.39
N ILE A 9 9.15 -10.00 -10.94
CA ILE A 9 8.17 -9.33 -11.81
C ILE A 9 8.75 -8.01 -12.30
N TYR A 10 9.28 -7.18 -11.40
CA TYR A 10 9.90 -5.91 -11.76
C TYR A 10 11.13 -6.06 -12.68
N LYS A 11 11.90 -7.15 -12.54
CA LYS A 11 13.06 -7.46 -13.39
C LYS A 11 12.69 -7.88 -14.81
N ASN A 12 11.60 -8.63 -14.97
CA ASN A 12 11.33 -9.34 -16.22
C ASN A 12 10.10 -8.82 -16.99
N MET A 13 9.31 -7.91 -16.40
CA MET A 13 8.10 -7.40 -17.01
C MET A 13 8.21 -5.90 -17.27
N PRO A 14 7.86 -5.42 -18.48
CA PRO A 14 7.73 -4.00 -18.75
C PRO A 14 6.74 -3.34 -17.77
N LEU A 15 7.07 -2.16 -17.24
CA LEU A 15 6.28 -1.48 -16.21
C LEU A 15 4.83 -1.22 -16.64
N GLU A 16 4.62 -0.94 -17.92
CA GLU A 16 3.28 -0.73 -18.50
C GLU A 16 2.42 -2.00 -18.49
N LYS A 17 3.02 -3.19 -18.33
CA LYS A 17 2.32 -4.48 -18.22
C LYS A 17 2.12 -4.95 -16.79
N ILE A 18 2.73 -4.29 -15.82
CA ILE A 18 2.53 -4.60 -14.39
C ILE A 18 1.17 -4.04 -13.96
N PRO A 19 0.23 -4.88 -13.48
CA PRO A 19 -1.16 -4.45 -13.21
C PRO A 19 -1.28 -3.33 -12.17
N TRP A 20 -0.50 -3.38 -11.10
CA TRP A 20 -0.52 -2.39 -10.02
C TRP A 20 0.36 -1.15 -10.29
N ASN A 21 1.15 -1.15 -11.35
CA ASN A 21 1.98 0.00 -11.70
C ASN A 21 1.16 1.04 -12.46
N SER A 22 0.51 1.95 -11.78
CA SER A 22 -0.20 3.11 -12.33
C SER A 22 0.63 4.38 -12.14
N GLU A 23 0.79 5.19 -13.20
CA GLU A 23 1.47 6.49 -13.10
C GLU A 23 0.57 7.55 -12.43
N ASN A 24 -0.74 7.38 -12.52
CA ASN A 24 -1.70 8.28 -11.88
C ASN A 24 -2.00 7.81 -10.46
N PRO A 25 -2.02 8.72 -9.48
CA PRO A 25 -2.45 8.38 -8.14
C PRO A 25 -3.92 7.95 -8.14
N PRO A 26 -4.32 7.03 -7.25
CA PRO A 26 -5.72 6.64 -7.14
C PRO A 26 -6.56 7.78 -6.59
N GLU A 27 -7.79 7.90 -7.12
CA GLU A 27 -8.73 8.98 -6.77
C GLU A 27 -8.94 9.10 -5.25
N ALA A 28 -9.05 7.97 -4.54
CA ALA A 28 -9.23 7.95 -3.09
C ALA A 28 -8.05 8.56 -2.32
N LEU A 29 -6.81 8.42 -2.81
CA LEU A 29 -5.63 9.08 -2.20
C LEU A 29 -5.64 10.58 -2.52
N VAL A 30 -6.01 10.96 -3.74
CA VAL A 30 -6.16 12.36 -4.15
C VAL A 30 -7.22 13.06 -3.30
N GLU A 31 -8.39 12.44 -3.10
CA GLU A 31 -9.46 12.97 -2.25
C GLU A 31 -9.01 13.22 -0.80
N LEU A 32 -8.24 12.31 -0.21
CA LEU A 32 -7.71 12.49 1.15
C LEU A 32 -6.82 13.74 1.27
N VAL A 33 -6.02 14.02 0.24
CA VAL A 33 -5.12 15.18 0.20
C VAL A 33 -5.90 16.46 -0.11
N GLU A 34 -6.71 16.47 -1.16
CA GLU A 34 -7.43 17.65 -1.62
C GLU A 34 -8.52 18.09 -0.65
N SER A 35 -9.17 17.15 0.05
CA SER A 35 -10.13 17.48 1.12
C SER A 35 -9.47 18.01 2.39
N GLY A 36 -8.14 17.91 2.51
CA GLY A 36 -7.39 18.30 3.70
C GLY A 36 -7.55 17.33 4.88
N ARG A 37 -8.10 16.14 4.66
CA ARG A 37 -8.12 15.07 5.69
C ARG A 37 -6.71 14.63 6.04
N VAL A 38 -5.80 14.64 5.06
CA VAL A 38 -4.35 14.51 5.27
C VAL A 38 -3.67 15.73 4.66
N LYS A 39 -2.97 16.49 5.49
CA LYS A 39 -2.18 17.66 5.06
C LYS A 39 -0.72 17.25 4.84
N PRO A 40 0.06 18.03 4.06
CA PRO A 40 1.48 17.78 3.90
C PRO A 40 2.18 17.56 5.25
N CYS A 41 2.78 16.39 5.41
CA CYS A 41 3.42 15.94 6.63
C CYS A 41 4.47 14.89 6.30
N LYS A 42 5.13 14.35 7.31
CA LYS A 42 6.06 13.24 7.18
C LYS A 42 5.30 11.94 6.94
N THR A 43 5.55 11.33 5.80
CA THR A 43 4.71 10.24 5.26
C THR A 43 5.55 9.03 4.85
N ILE A 44 5.00 7.83 5.09
CA ILE A 44 5.57 6.58 4.59
C ILE A 44 4.60 5.84 3.67
N ASP A 45 5.12 5.39 2.52
CA ASP A 45 4.45 4.51 1.55
C ASP A 45 4.94 3.08 1.75
N LEU A 46 4.07 2.22 2.28
CA LEU A 46 4.37 0.82 2.60
C LEU A 46 4.10 -0.07 1.38
N GLY A 47 5.13 -0.70 0.83
CA GLY A 47 5.04 -1.44 -0.42
C GLY A 47 4.93 -0.51 -1.63
N CYS A 48 5.78 0.51 -1.69
CA CYS A 48 5.67 1.61 -2.65
C CYS A 48 5.87 1.21 -4.12
N GLY A 49 6.36 0.00 -4.40
CA GLY A 49 6.64 -0.46 -5.75
C GLY A 49 7.52 0.51 -6.53
N ALA A 50 7.09 0.93 -7.71
CA ALA A 50 7.80 1.91 -8.55
C ALA A 50 7.71 3.37 -8.04
N GLY A 51 7.15 3.60 -6.84
CA GLY A 51 7.13 4.88 -6.14
C GLY A 51 6.20 5.94 -6.71
N ASN A 52 5.26 5.57 -7.59
CA ASN A 52 4.43 6.56 -8.29
C ASN A 52 3.60 7.41 -7.33
N TYR A 53 3.04 6.82 -6.28
CA TYR A 53 2.19 7.54 -5.32
C TYR A 53 3.02 8.33 -4.31
N ALA A 54 4.17 7.79 -3.88
CA ALA A 54 5.16 8.52 -3.11
C ALA A 54 5.66 9.78 -3.86
N VAL A 55 5.93 9.65 -5.17
CA VAL A 55 6.31 10.77 -6.05
C VAL A 55 5.20 11.80 -6.17
N TYR A 56 3.94 11.36 -6.29
CA TYR A 56 2.78 12.27 -6.29
C TYR A 56 2.72 13.08 -5.00
N LEU A 57 2.74 12.41 -3.84
CA LEU A 57 2.68 13.08 -2.54
C LEU A 57 3.86 14.04 -2.34
N ALA A 58 5.07 13.64 -2.70
CA ALA A 58 6.22 14.53 -2.64
C ALA A 58 6.04 15.80 -3.51
N GLY A 59 5.40 15.66 -4.67
CA GLY A 59 5.03 16.79 -5.55
C GLY A 59 3.97 17.72 -4.96
N THR A 60 3.20 17.27 -3.98
CA THR A 60 2.19 18.05 -3.26
C THR A 60 2.65 18.55 -1.89
N GLY A 61 3.96 18.43 -1.61
CA GLY A 61 4.60 19.03 -0.43
C GLY A 61 4.76 18.12 0.78
N PHE A 62 4.47 16.82 0.64
CA PHE A 62 4.76 15.84 1.68
C PHE A 62 6.25 15.51 1.73
N GLU A 63 6.77 15.21 2.93
CA GLU A 63 8.07 14.57 3.10
C GLU A 63 7.88 13.05 3.07
N VAL A 64 8.34 12.39 2.00
CA VAL A 64 7.95 11.00 1.73
C VAL A 64 9.13 10.05 1.78
N ILE A 65 8.95 8.96 2.52
CA ILE A 65 9.77 7.75 2.43
C ILE A 65 8.91 6.62 1.86
N GLY A 66 9.37 5.97 0.79
CA GLY A 66 8.77 4.76 0.24
C GLY A 66 9.60 3.54 0.58
N ILE A 67 8.97 2.46 1.01
CA ILE A 67 9.65 1.18 1.25
C ILE A 67 9.03 0.07 0.42
N ASP A 68 9.88 -0.82 -0.11
CA ASP A 68 9.48 -2.04 -0.80
C ASP A 68 10.55 -3.12 -0.63
N SER A 69 10.15 -4.37 -0.61
CA SER A 69 11.08 -5.50 -0.50
C SER A 69 11.85 -5.77 -1.80
N SER A 70 11.42 -5.20 -2.93
CA SER A 70 12.06 -5.36 -4.24
C SER A 70 13.14 -4.29 -4.46
N PRO A 71 14.43 -4.63 -4.51
CA PRO A 71 15.50 -3.69 -4.87
C PRO A 71 15.30 -3.11 -6.27
N THR A 72 14.72 -3.88 -7.19
CA THR A 72 14.45 -3.41 -8.56
C THR A 72 13.35 -2.34 -8.56
N ALA A 73 12.27 -2.54 -7.80
CA ALA A 73 11.21 -1.56 -7.65
C ALA A 73 11.74 -0.24 -7.06
N ILE A 74 12.55 -0.33 -6.00
CA ILE A 74 13.19 0.82 -5.35
C ILE A 74 14.11 1.59 -6.32
N ALA A 75 14.91 0.89 -7.13
CA ALA A 75 15.75 1.54 -8.14
C ALA A 75 14.90 2.29 -9.20
N ILE A 76 13.73 1.75 -9.55
CA ILE A 76 12.77 2.41 -10.46
C ILE A 76 12.14 3.61 -9.78
N ALA A 77 11.71 3.49 -8.51
CA ALA A 77 11.11 4.57 -7.73
C ALA A 77 12.05 5.78 -7.64
N GLN A 78 13.34 5.55 -7.36
CA GLN A 78 14.34 6.61 -7.33
C GLN A 78 14.50 7.32 -8.69
N LYS A 79 14.47 6.56 -9.79
CA LYS A 79 14.50 7.15 -11.16
C LYS A 79 13.25 7.97 -11.44
N ASN A 80 12.07 7.50 -11.00
CA ASN A 80 10.82 8.22 -11.19
C ASN A 80 10.81 9.55 -10.41
N ALA A 81 11.27 9.57 -9.17
CA ALA A 81 11.41 10.82 -8.39
C ALA A 81 12.37 11.81 -9.07
N ASN A 82 13.52 11.34 -9.50
CA ASN A 82 14.50 12.17 -10.21
C ASN A 82 13.91 12.74 -11.51
N LYS A 83 13.21 11.92 -12.30
CA LYS A 83 12.55 12.35 -13.56
C LYS A 83 11.48 13.41 -13.32
N LYS A 84 10.76 13.32 -12.19
CA LYS A 84 9.72 14.29 -11.80
C LYS A 84 10.29 15.51 -11.06
N GLY A 85 11.58 15.51 -10.72
CA GLY A 85 12.22 16.61 -9.99
C GLY A 85 11.74 16.77 -8.55
N VAL A 86 11.26 15.71 -7.92
CA VAL A 86 10.79 15.73 -6.53
C VAL A 86 11.77 15.05 -5.58
N LYS A 87 11.74 15.44 -4.32
CA LYS A 87 12.54 14.81 -3.26
C LYS A 87 11.70 13.77 -2.54
N ALA A 88 12.05 12.52 -2.70
CA ALA A 88 11.51 11.39 -1.94
C ALA A 88 12.65 10.40 -1.68
N THR A 89 12.61 9.74 -0.53
CA THR A 89 13.58 8.70 -0.15
C THR A 89 12.97 7.34 -0.39
N PHE A 90 13.75 6.40 -0.92
CA PHE A 90 13.29 5.04 -1.14
C PHE A 90 14.27 4.05 -0.54
N LEU A 91 13.76 3.09 0.25
CA LEU A 91 14.53 2.11 0.98
C LEU A 91 14.07 0.68 0.65
N VAL A 92 15.02 -0.22 0.53
CA VAL A 92 14.71 -1.65 0.44
C VAL A 92 14.43 -2.16 1.84
N ALA A 93 13.18 -2.49 2.15
CA ALA A 93 12.77 -2.98 3.45
C ALA A 93 11.56 -3.92 3.34
N ASP A 94 11.53 -4.97 4.15
CA ASP A 94 10.38 -5.87 4.26
C ASP A 94 9.44 -5.37 5.37
N VAL A 95 8.20 -5.07 5.03
CA VAL A 95 7.16 -4.63 5.98
C VAL A 95 6.87 -5.66 7.08
N LEU A 96 7.28 -6.91 6.89
CA LEU A 96 7.20 -8.01 7.86
C LEU A 96 8.47 -8.19 8.68
N GLY A 97 9.56 -7.52 8.30
CA GLY A 97 10.84 -7.51 9.02
C GLY A 97 10.80 -6.60 10.25
N ASP A 98 11.98 -6.27 10.77
CA ASP A 98 12.10 -5.40 11.94
C ASP A 98 12.12 -3.91 11.58
N LEU A 99 12.18 -3.59 10.27
CA LEU A 99 12.20 -2.23 9.72
C LEU A 99 13.33 -1.36 10.32
N ASP A 100 14.51 -1.95 10.52
CA ASP A 100 15.68 -1.26 11.09
C ASP A 100 16.18 -0.13 10.19
N GLU A 101 15.88 -0.20 8.88
CA GLU A 101 16.18 0.84 7.90
C GLU A 101 15.29 2.08 8.08
N VAL A 102 14.15 1.93 8.76
CA VAL A 102 13.18 3.00 9.02
C VAL A 102 13.41 3.56 10.42
N THR A 103 14.31 4.52 10.54
CA THR A 103 14.76 5.08 11.84
C THR A 103 13.86 6.22 12.34
N GLU A 104 12.87 6.61 11.58
CA GLU A 104 12.02 7.76 11.83
C GLU A 104 10.57 7.36 12.11
N THR A 105 9.77 8.29 12.61
CA THR A 105 8.33 8.13 12.77
C THR A 105 7.58 9.09 11.86
N PHE A 106 6.32 8.77 11.56
CA PHE A 106 5.52 9.43 10.53
C PHE A 106 4.18 9.90 11.09
N ASP A 107 3.64 10.95 10.49
CA ASP A 107 2.30 11.45 10.79
C ASP A 107 1.24 10.82 9.90
N PHE A 108 1.67 10.30 8.74
CA PHE A 108 0.82 9.56 7.81
C PHE A 108 1.55 8.32 7.28
N ALA A 109 0.89 7.18 7.32
CA ALA A 109 1.30 5.97 6.62
C ALA A 109 0.19 5.56 5.66
N PHE A 110 0.56 5.01 4.51
CA PHE A 110 -0.43 4.41 3.63
C PHE A 110 0.12 3.17 2.94
N GLU A 111 -0.77 2.30 2.53
CA GLU A 111 -0.52 1.24 1.57
C GLU A 111 -1.65 1.20 0.54
N TRP A 112 -1.28 0.94 -0.68
CA TRP A 112 -2.23 0.75 -1.77
C TRP A 112 -1.99 -0.61 -2.41
N GLU A 113 -2.91 -1.55 -2.17
CA GLU A 113 -2.85 -2.89 -2.75
C GLU A 113 -1.69 -3.77 -2.23
N LEU A 114 -1.17 -3.50 -1.01
CA LEU A 114 -0.16 -4.34 -0.35
C LEU A 114 -0.78 -5.41 0.56
N LEU A 115 -1.78 -5.05 1.40
CA LEU A 115 -2.29 -5.94 2.46
C LEU A 115 -2.82 -7.27 1.91
N HIS A 116 -3.35 -7.30 0.70
CA HIS A 116 -3.84 -8.53 0.09
C HIS A 116 -2.72 -9.51 -0.34
N HIS A 117 -1.47 -9.07 -0.36
CA HIS A 117 -0.29 -9.94 -0.49
C HIS A 117 0.17 -10.53 0.84
N ILE A 118 -0.32 -10.00 1.97
CA ILE A 118 0.00 -10.46 3.32
C ILE A 118 -1.10 -11.38 3.82
N PHE A 119 -0.75 -12.66 4.01
CA PHE A 119 -1.71 -13.66 4.46
C PHE A 119 -2.04 -13.50 5.96
N PRO A 120 -3.22 -13.97 6.40
CA PRO A 120 -3.74 -13.72 7.75
C PRO A 120 -2.75 -13.98 8.88
N GLU A 121 -1.97 -15.04 8.80
CA GLU A 121 -1.00 -15.43 9.83
C GLU A 121 0.15 -14.43 10.05
N LYS A 122 0.40 -13.54 9.07
CA LYS A 122 1.45 -12.52 9.12
C LYS A 122 0.90 -11.10 9.36
N ARG A 123 -0.40 -10.90 9.24
CA ARG A 123 -1.02 -9.56 9.28
C ARG A 123 -0.86 -8.87 10.62
N LYS A 124 -0.89 -9.62 11.73
CA LYS A 124 -0.65 -9.05 13.05
C LYS A 124 0.71 -8.36 13.12
N LYS A 125 1.79 -9.04 12.71
CA LYS A 125 3.15 -8.46 12.68
C LYS A 125 3.21 -7.22 11.79
N TYR A 126 2.57 -7.27 10.62
CA TYR A 126 2.50 -6.14 9.71
C TYR A 126 1.84 -4.90 10.36
N VAL A 127 0.67 -5.09 10.99
CA VAL A 127 -0.09 -3.99 11.62
C VAL A 127 0.65 -3.44 12.84
N GLU A 128 1.32 -4.30 13.62
CA GLU A 128 2.19 -3.87 14.72
C GLU A 128 3.37 -3.01 14.22
N ASN A 129 3.98 -3.39 13.09
CA ASN A 129 5.02 -2.60 12.45
C ASN A 129 4.48 -1.25 11.95
N ALA A 130 3.36 -1.23 11.23
CA ALA A 130 2.72 0.00 10.75
C ALA A 130 2.39 0.95 11.92
N ARG A 131 1.84 0.39 13.03
CA ARG A 131 1.58 1.18 14.24
C ARG A 131 2.86 1.74 14.86
N ARG A 132 3.92 0.93 14.92
CA ARG A 132 5.18 1.32 15.56
C ARG A 132 5.86 2.53 14.92
N ILE A 133 5.80 2.62 13.60
CA ILE A 133 6.43 3.70 12.83
C ILE A 133 5.57 4.96 12.73
N LEU A 134 4.31 4.94 13.15
CA LEU A 134 3.46 6.14 13.20
C LEU A 134 3.65 6.89 14.52
N ASN A 135 3.52 8.21 14.50
CA ASN A 135 3.37 9.04 15.69
C ASN A 135 2.01 8.78 16.34
N SER A 136 1.87 9.08 17.64
CA SER A 136 0.56 9.05 18.31
C SER A 136 -0.39 10.00 17.62
N GLY A 137 -1.62 9.56 17.31
CA GLY A 137 -2.58 10.32 16.49
C GLY A 137 -2.26 10.35 14.99
N GLY A 138 -1.18 9.69 14.56
CA GLY A 138 -0.83 9.56 13.15
C GLY A 138 -1.90 8.78 12.38
N LYS A 139 -2.09 9.16 11.12
CA LYS A 139 -3.13 8.56 10.25
C LYS A 139 -2.58 7.37 9.48
N TYR A 140 -3.42 6.37 9.29
CA TYR A 140 -3.11 5.22 8.44
C TYR A 140 -4.22 4.98 7.42
N PHE A 141 -3.83 4.86 6.15
CA PHE A 141 -4.72 4.58 5.04
C PHE A 141 -4.36 3.24 4.39
N SER A 142 -5.29 2.30 4.36
CA SER A 142 -5.09 0.97 3.80
C SER A 142 -6.15 0.66 2.74
N VAL A 143 -5.72 0.14 1.59
CA VAL A 143 -6.61 -0.29 0.51
C VAL A 143 -6.25 -1.68 0.05
N CYS A 144 -7.16 -2.63 0.23
CA CYS A 144 -6.97 -4.01 -0.18
C CYS A 144 -8.23 -4.63 -0.78
N PHE A 145 -8.10 -5.71 -1.56
CA PHE A 145 -9.23 -6.36 -2.22
C PHE A 145 -10.29 -6.87 -1.23
N ASN A 146 -11.55 -6.57 -1.56
CA ASN A 146 -12.71 -7.05 -0.81
C ASN A 146 -13.15 -8.44 -1.29
N GLU A 147 -13.64 -9.27 -0.38
CA GLU A 147 -14.10 -10.64 -0.70
C GLU A 147 -15.26 -10.68 -1.72
N LYS A 148 -16.03 -9.59 -1.84
CA LYS A 148 -17.13 -9.44 -2.81
C LYS A 148 -16.64 -9.06 -4.22
N ASP A 149 -15.31 -8.83 -4.41
CA ASP A 149 -14.77 -8.56 -5.74
C ASP A 149 -15.02 -9.75 -6.68
N PRO A 150 -15.53 -9.54 -7.91
CA PRO A 150 -15.84 -10.63 -8.84
C PRO A 150 -14.61 -11.18 -9.58
N GLN A 151 -13.46 -10.55 -9.47
CA GLN A 151 -12.27 -10.91 -10.23
C GLN A 151 -11.55 -12.15 -9.68
N PHE A 152 -10.65 -12.70 -10.47
CA PHE A 152 -9.81 -13.85 -10.13
C PHE A 152 -10.61 -15.06 -9.67
N GLY A 153 -11.71 -15.37 -10.38
CA GLY A 153 -12.59 -16.50 -10.08
C GLY A 153 -13.75 -16.19 -9.14
N GLY A 154 -13.81 -14.99 -8.55
CA GLY A 154 -14.98 -14.43 -7.85
C GLY A 154 -15.42 -15.14 -6.56
N SER A 155 -14.71 -16.17 -6.09
CA SER A 155 -15.07 -16.93 -4.90
C SER A 155 -13.87 -17.37 -4.09
N GLY A 156 -14.08 -17.53 -2.77
CA GLY A 156 -13.02 -17.87 -1.82
C GLY A 156 -12.13 -16.68 -1.49
N LYS A 157 -11.40 -16.79 -0.39
CA LYS A 157 -10.52 -15.72 0.10
C LYS A 157 -9.14 -15.75 -0.53
N TYR A 158 -8.65 -16.90 -0.95
CA TYR A 158 -7.38 -17.06 -1.65
C TYR A 158 -7.64 -17.20 -3.15
N ARG A 159 -7.18 -16.24 -3.93
CA ARG A 159 -7.40 -16.26 -5.39
C ARG A 159 -6.08 -16.11 -6.13
N LYS A 160 -5.93 -16.91 -7.19
CA LYS A 160 -4.73 -16.90 -8.02
C LYS A 160 -4.92 -15.92 -9.19
N THR A 161 -3.94 -15.03 -9.37
CA THR A 161 -3.91 -14.10 -10.51
C THR A 161 -3.35 -14.76 -11.76
N SER A 162 -3.49 -14.11 -12.90
CA SER A 162 -2.87 -14.54 -14.16
C SER A 162 -1.33 -14.54 -14.11
N LEU A 163 -0.74 -13.77 -13.22
CA LEU A 163 0.71 -13.74 -12.97
C LEU A 163 1.16 -14.89 -12.05
N GLY A 164 0.22 -15.68 -11.52
CA GLY A 164 0.51 -16.80 -10.63
C GLY A 164 0.63 -16.40 -9.15
N THR A 165 0.55 -15.11 -8.80
CA THR A 165 0.48 -14.65 -7.41
C THR A 165 -0.82 -15.10 -6.77
N ILE A 166 -0.78 -15.34 -5.47
CA ILE A 166 -1.98 -15.61 -4.68
C ILE A 166 -2.27 -14.39 -3.82
N LEU A 167 -3.51 -13.92 -3.88
CA LEU A 167 -3.99 -12.77 -3.12
C LEU A 167 -5.04 -13.22 -2.12
N TYR A 168 -5.10 -12.52 -0.98
CA TYR A 168 -6.10 -12.75 0.05
C TYR A 168 -7.14 -11.63 0.04
N PHE A 169 -8.40 -12.00 -0.14
CA PHE A 169 -9.54 -11.09 -0.22
C PHE A 169 -10.22 -11.00 1.14
N SER A 170 -10.25 -9.82 1.72
CA SER A 170 -10.70 -9.58 3.09
C SER A 170 -12.15 -9.14 3.15
N SER A 171 -12.88 -9.57 4.18
CA SER A 171 -14.14 -8.94 4.56
C SER A 171 -13.89 -7.67 5.38
N GLU A 172 -14.92 -6.83 5.52
CA GLU A 172 -14.89 -5.65 6.40
C GLU A 172 -14.72 -6.06 7.87
N ASP A 173 -15.35 -7.15 8.32
CA ASP A 173 -15.26 -7.63 9.69
C ASP A 173 -13.84 -8.10 10.03
N GLU A 174 -13.18 -8.85 9.14
CA GLU A 174 -11.78 -9.25 9.32
C GLU A 174 -10.84 -8.04 9.45
N LEU A 175 -11.11 -6.96 8.73
CA LEU A 175 -10.29 -5.74 8.82
C LEU A 175 -10.58 -4.98 10.12
N ARG A 176 -11.82 -4.96 10.61
CA ARG A 176 -12.13 -4.45 11.95
C ARG A 176 -11.36 -5.20 13.02
N ASP A 177 -11.48 -6.52 13.04
CA ASP A 177 -10.79 -7.38 14.00
C ASP A 177 -9.26 -7.19 13.95
N LEU A 178 -8.71 -6.96 12.76
CA LEU A 178 -7.28 -6.75 12.55
C LEU A 178 -6.80 -5.38 13.06
N PHE A 179 -7.53 -4.29 12.76
CA PHE A 179 -7.05 -2.93 12.98
C PHE A 179 -7.53 -2.32 14.30
N GLU A 180 -8.74 -2.63 14.79
CA GLU A 180 -9.30 -2.03 16.00
C GLU A 180 -8.44 -2.19 17.27
N PRO A 181 -7.66 -3.27 17.47
CA PRO A 181 -6.75 -3.34 18.61
C PRO A 181 -5.67 -2.23 18.63
N TYR A 182 -5.34 -1.67 17.48
CA TYR A 182 -4.20 -0.76 17.29
C TYR A 182 -4.58 0.65 16.84
N PHE A 183 -5.75 0.80 16.21
CA PHE A 183 -6.22 2.03 15.57
C PHE A 183 -7.66 2.35 15.93
N PHE A 184 -8.00 3.63 15.88
CA PHE A 184 -9.38 4.09 15.80
C PHE A 184 -9.79 4.14 14.32
N ILE A 185 -10.67 3.26 13.88
CA ILE A 185 -11.18 3.26 12.50
C ILE A 185 -12.15 4.42 12.35
N GLU A 186 -11.77 5.43 11.56
CA GLU A 186 -12.62 6.57 11.24
C GLU A 186 -13.59 6.22 10.11
N GLU A 187 -13.11 5.47 9.12
CA GLU A 187 -13.89 5.08 7.96
C GLU A 187 -13.47 3.70 7.46
N LEU A 188 -14.44 2.81 7.27
CA LEU A 188 -14.27 1.54 6.60
C LEU A 188 -15.46 1.32 5.69
N ARG A 189 -15.20 1.25 4.39
CA ARG A 189 -16.21 1.04 3.35
C ARG A 189 -15.67 0.28 2.17
N VAL A 190 -16.55 -0.35 1.42
CA VAL A 190 -16.20 -0.98 0.13
C VAL A 190 -16.41 0.04 -0.98
N ILE A 191 -15.40 0.22 -1.81
CA ILE A 191 -15.45 1.12 -2.97
C ILE A 191 -15.06 0.39 -4.25
N PRO A 192 -15.64 0.74 -5.40
CA PRO A 192 -15.10 0.33 -6.69
C PRO A 192 -13.87 1.16 -7.02
N ILE A 193 -12.83 0.50 -7.53
CA ILE A 193 -11.68 1.16 -8.14
C ILE A 193 -11.50 0.68 -9.57
N ARG A 194 -10.95 1.54 -10.41
CA ARG A 194 -10.55 1.18 -11.76
C ARG A 194 -9.04 1.02 -11.81
N SER A 195 -8.58 -0.22 -11.88
CA SER A 195 -7.19 -0.51 -12.16
C SER A 195 -6.92 -0.47 -13.68
N LYS A 196 -5.67 -0.68 -14.05
CA LYS A 196 -5.22 -0.63 -15.44
C LYS A 196 -5.96 -1.61 -16.38
N PHE A 197 -6.33 -2.78 -15.88
CA PHE A 197 -6.89 -3.87 -16.68
C PHE A 197 -8.28 -4.33 -16.26
N ALA A 198 -8.75 -3.93 -15.08
CA ALA A 198 -10.02 -4.37 -14.55
C ALA A 198 -10.59 -3.35 -13.55
N SER A 199 -11.87 -3.47 -13.25
CA SER A 199 -12.47 -2.82 -12.08
C SER A 199 -12.49 -3.81 -10.92
N HIS A 200 -12.22 -3.31 -9.72
CA HIS A 200 -12.17 -4.10 -8.50
C HIS A 200 -13.04 -3.50 -7.41
N LEU A 201 -13.52 -4.33 -6.50
CA LEU A 201 -14.06 -3.90 -5.22
C LEU A 201 -12.95 -4.01 -4.17
N VAL A 202 -12.69 -2.90 -3.50
CA VAL A 202 -11.67 -2.85 -2.45
C VAL A 202 -12.24 -2.35 -1.14
N ASN A 203 -11.64 -2.77 -0.06
CA ASN A 203 -11.83 -2.16 1.25
C ASN A 203 -11.00 -0.89 1.31
N TYR A 204 -11.64 0.22 1.59
CA TYR A 204 -11.05 1.51 1.94
C TYR A 204 -11.09 1.62 3.46
N VAL A 205 -9.94 1.74 4.10
CA VAL A 205 -9.84 1.86 5.55
C VAL A 205 -8.99 3.08 5.89
N PHE A 206 -9.59 4.07 6.54
CA PHE A 206 -8.88 5.24 7.04
C PHE A 206 -9.00 5.29 8.57
N MET A 207 -7.88 5.45 9.25
CA MET A 207 -7.81 5.24 10.69
C MET A 207 -6.72 6.10 11.34
N GLU A 208 -6.81 6.25 12.67
CA GLU A 208 -5.87 6.98 13.51
C GLU A 208 -5.18 6.02 14.51
N ARG A 209 -3.86 6.16 14.70
CA ARG A 209 -3.11 5.41 15.70
C ARG A 209 -3.58 5.73 17.12
N LYS A 210 -3.93 4.69 17.88
CA LYS A 210 -4.19 4.74 19.33
C LYS A 210 -2.95 5.08 20.14
#